data_399440b50ca922732fc482966c22bbe9
#
_entry.id   399440b50ca922732fc482966c22bbe9
#
_cell.length_a   1.000
_cell.length_b   1.000
_cell.length_c   1.000
_cell.angle_alpha   90.00
_cell.angle_beta   90.00
_cell.angle_gamma   90.00
#
_symmetry.space_group_name_H-M   'P 1'
#
loop_
_entity.id
_entity.type
_entity.pdbx_description
1 polymer ?
#
loop_
_entity_poly.entity_id
_entity_poly.type
_entity_poly.pdbx_seq_one_letter_code
_entity_poly.pdbx_strand_id
1 'polypeptide(L)'
;LTLEPNFLNMLGFTYEETETYLRYVLDKYAAGQDRYDEIWQLIVSNYDGYRFRPNGERLFNSTILTYFFKKFAANAGSIPDELVDENLRTDINWIRRLTLSLDNAKKMLDALVIDDELPYNVADLSSKFNKRKFFNKEFYPVSLFYLGMTTLKDNYVTTLPNMTMRSVYM
;
A
#
# COMPACT_ATOMS: atom_id res chain seq x y z
N LEU A 1 14.27 9.73 -6.77
CA LEU A 1 13.09 10.54 -6.44
C LEU A 1 12.39 10.03 -5.17
N THR A 2 12.14 8.74 -5.06
CA THR A 2 11.35 8.13 -3.96
C THR A 2 11.93 8.37 -2.55
N LEU A 3 13.24 8.56 -2.44
CA LEU A 3 13.93 8.79 -1.16
C LEU A 3 14.24 10.27 -0.89
N GLU A 4 13.95 11.15 -1.85
CA GLU A 4 14.21 12.59 -1.72
C GLU A 4 13.14 13.24 -0.82
N PRO A 5 13.53 13.96 0.24
CA PRO A 5 12.59 14.52 1.22
C PRO A 5 11.50 15.40 0.60
N ASN A 6 11.82 16.13 -0.45
CA ASN A 6 10.90 17.07 -1.10
C ASN A 6 9.77 16.41 -1.92
N PHE A 7 9.85 15.09 -2.17
CA PHE A 7 8.90 14.38 -3.04
C PHE A 7 8.12 13.29 -2.31
N LEU A 8 8.32 13.13 -1.00
CA LEU A 8 7.72 12.02 -0.24
C LEU A 8 6.19 12.05 -0.27
N ASN A 9 5.60 13.22 -0.09
CA ASN A 9 4.14 13.39 -0.06
C ASN A 9 3.50 13.36 -1.46
N MET A 10 4.28 13.29 -2.53
CA MET A 10 3.76 13.13 -3.90
C MET A 10 3.30 11.69 -4.22
N LEU A 11 3.65 10.73 -3.36
CA LEU A 11 3.43 9.30 -3.62
C LEU A 11 2.17 8.74 -2.93
N GLY A 12 1.53 9.54 -2.09
CA GLY A 12 0.33 9.16 -1.36
C GLY A 12 -0.36 10.36 -0.73
N PHE A 13 -1.50 10.14 -0.10
CA PHE A 13 -2.19 11.17 0.67
C PHE A 13 -1.74 11.16 2.12
N THR A 14 -1.57 12.36 2.68
CA THR A 14 -1.35 12.55 4.12
C THR A 14 -2.63 12.27 4.91
N TYR A 15 -2.51 12.17 6.23
CA TYR A 15 -3.67 12.06 7.13
C TYR A 15 -4.59 13.28 7.00
N GLU A 16 -4.02 14.49 7.00
CA GLU A 16 -4.77 15.74 6.89
C GLU A 16 -5.54 15.85 5.56
N GLU A 17 -4.90 15.53 4.44
CA GLU A 17 -5.56 15.53 3.13
C GLU A 17 -6.69 14.50 3.07
N THR A 18 -6.45 13.30 3.58
CA THR A 18 -7.44 12.22 3.59
C THR A 18 -8.62 12.56 4.49
N GLU A 19 -8.38 13.11 5.68
CA GLU A 19 -9.42 13.56 6.61
C GLU A 19 -10.27 14.66 6.00
N THR A 20 -9.63 15.68 5.44
CA THR A 20 -10.30 16.79 4.78
C THR A 20 -11.21 16.30 3.65
N TYR A 21 -10.71 15.39 2.83
CA TYR A 21 -11.50 14.84 1.72
C TYR A 21 -12.64 13.94 2.20
N LEU A 22 -12.43 13.14 3.24
CA LEU A 22 -13.48 12.32 3.83
C LEU A 22 -14.64 13.20 4.35
N ARG A 23 -14.35 14.27 5.09
CA ARG A 23 -15.37 15.20 5.59
C ARG A 23 -16.16 15.84 4.45
N TYR A 24 -15.47 16.26 3.39
CA TYR A 24 -16.12 16.79 2.20
C TYR A 24 -17.06 15.77 1.54
N VAL A 25 -16.62 14.51 1.41
CA VAL A 25 -17.44 13.46 0.79
C VAL A 25 -18.65 13.10 1.65
N LEU A 26 -18.49 13.01 2.97
CA LEU A 26 -19.59 12.75 3.90
C LEU A 26 -20.67 13.84 3.83
N ASP A 27 -20.25 15.09 3.80
CA ASP A 27 -21.15 16.24 3.70
C ASP A 27 -21.89 16.23 2.35
N LYS A 28 -21.15 16.08 1.25
CA LYS A 28 -21.69 16.14 -0.11
C LYS A 28 -22.68 15.02 -0.43
N TYR A 29 -22.47 13.82 0.07
CA TYR A 29 -23.26 12.63 -0.26
C TYR A 29 -24.23 12.23 0.87
N ALA A 30 -24.47 13.15 1.82
CA ALA A 30 -25.43 13.00 2.93
C ALA A 30 -25.22 11.71 3.75
N ALA A 31 -23.99 11.20 3.81
CA ALA A 31 -23.67 10.02 4.60
C ALA A 31 -23.69 10.29 6.13
N GLY A 32 -23.77 11.58 6.51
CA GLY A 32 -23.78 12.05 7.89
C GLY A 32 -22.39 12.06 8.53
N GLN A 33 -22.12 13.06 9.34
CA GLN A 33 -20.85 13.17 10.09
C GLN A 33 -20.78 12.15 11.25
N ASP A 34 -21.89 11.59 11.67
CA ASP A 34 -22.02 10.52 12.65
C ASP A 34 -21.34 9.21 12.22
N ARG A 35 -21.16 9.01 10.91
CA ARG A 35 -20.43 7.86 10.35
C ARG A 35 -18.94 8.10 10.15
N TYR A 36 -18.45 9.29 10.52
CA TYR A 36 -17.04 9.63 10.29
C TYR A 36 -16.09 8.62 10.92
N ASP A 37 -16.27 8.30 12.19
CA ASP A 37 -15.37 7.41 12.93
C ASP A 37 -15.33 5.99 12.34
N GLU A 38 -16.49 5.45 11.97
CA GLU A 38 -16.60 4.14 11.30
C GLU A 38 -15.78 4.10 10.00
N ILE A 39 -16.03 5.09 9.14
CA ILE A 39 -15.39 5.14 7.81
C ILE A 39 -13.90 5.48 7.93
N TRP A 40 -13.54 6.37 8.87
CA TRP A 40 -12.15 6.69 9.14
C TRP A 40 -11.34 5.47 9.58
N GLN A 41 -11.85 4.68 10.52
CA GLN A 41 -11.22 3.44 10.96
C GLN A 41 -11.07 2.44 9.81
N LEU A 42 -12.07 2.30 8.97
CA LEU A 42 -12.01 1.45 7.79
C LEU A 42 -10.90 1.92 6.82
N ILE A 43 -10.84 3.22 6.53
CA ILE A 43 -9.84 3.83 5.65
C ILE A 43 -8.42 3.60 6.20
N VAL A 44 -8.21 3.90 7.48
CA VAL A 44 -6.90 3.73 8.14
C VAL A 44 -6.47 2.25 8.11
N SER A 45 -7.36 1.33 8.45
CA SER A 45 -7.03 -0.09 8.50
C SER A 45 -6.65 -0.67 7.13
N ASN A 46 -7.27 -0.18 6.06
CA ASN A 46 -7.16 -0.79 4.74
C ASN A 46 -6.21 -0.06 3.78
N TYR A 47 -5.96 1.23 3.96
CA TYR A 47 -5.25 2.04 2.95
C TYR A 47 -4.06 2.83 3.47
N ASP A 48 -3.89 2.96 4.78
CA ASP A 48 -2.75 3.60 5.42
C ASP A 48 -1.50 2.71 5.42
N GLY A 49 -0.41 3.21 5.96
CA GLY A 49 0.78 2.46 6.34
C GLY A 49 1.94 2.55 5.38
N TYR A 50 1.81 3.24 4.27
CA TYR A 50 2.91 3.38 3.31
C TYR A 50 3.96 4.37 3.79
N ARG A 51 5.21 3.93 3.82
CA ARG A 51 6.39 4.76 4.08
C ARG A 51 7.38 4.61 2.93
N PHE A 52 7.75 5.72 2.35
CA PHE A 52 8.68 5.77 1.22
C PHE A 52 10.13 6.05 1.64
N ARG A 53 10.36 6.26 2.92
CA ARG A 53 11.70 6.29 3.55
C ARG A 53 11.63 5.64 4.93
N PRO A 54 12.75 5.08 5.43
CA PRO A 54 12.85 4.60 6.81
C PRO A 54 12.46 5.69 7.80
N ASN A 55 11.63 5.35 8.79
CA ASN A 55 11.11 6.28 9.79
C ASN A 55 10.39 7.52 9.23
N GLY A 56 9.93 7.45 7.96
CA GLY A 56 9.15 8.50 7.34
C GLY A 56 7.71 8.55 7.82
N GLU A 57 7.02 9.63 7.45
CA GLU A 57 5.59 9.77 7.65
C GLU A 57 4.83 8.64 6.95
N ARG A 58 3.74 8.19 7.56
CA ARG A 58 2.82 7.22 6.96
C ARG A 58 1.89 7.96 6.01
N LEU A 59 1.68 7.38 4.84
CA LEU A 59 0.80 7.89 3.81
C LEU A 59 -0.23 6.84 3.42
N PHE A 60 -1.36 7.31 2.95
CA PHE A 60 -2.36 6.46 2.31
C PHE A 60 -1.99 6.19 0.85
N ASN A 61 -2.22 4.98 0.38
CA ASN A 61 -2.07 4.66 -1.04
C ASN A 61 -3.10 5.43 -1.87
N SER A 62 -2.62 6.35 -2.70
CA SER A 62 -3.47 7.26 -3.47
C SER A 62 -4.40 6.52 -4.45
N THR A 63 -3.92 5.45 -5.09
CA THR A 63 -4.69 4.69 -6.08
C THR A 63 -5.88 3.97 -5.42
N ILE A 64 -5.61 3.23 -4.34
CA ILE A 64 -6.63 2.42 -3.66
C ILE A 64 -7.62 3.33 -2.93
N LEU A 65 -7.13 4.38 -2.27
CA LEU A 65 -7.97 5.34 -1.57
C LEU A 65 -8.90 6.09 -2.52
N THR A 66 -8.39 6.52 -3.68
CA THR A 66 -9.21 7.17 -4.72
C THR A 66 -10.30 6.24 -5.24
N TYR A 67 -9.98 4.95 -5.44
CA TYR A 67 -10.99 3.95 -5.80
C TYR A 67 -12.09 3.84 -4.75
N PHE A 68 -11.72 3.73 -3.48
CA PHE A 68 -12.70 3.70 -2.37
C PHE A 68 -13.63 4.90 -2.41
N PHE A 69 -13.10 6.11 -2.44
CA PHE A 69 -13.92 7.33 -2.46
C PHE A 69 -14.83 7.43 -3.68
N LYS A 70 -14.33 7.00 -4.85
CA LYS A 70 -15.15 6.95 -6.06
C LYS A 70 -16.33 5.99 -5.91
N LYS A 71 -16.11 4.82 -5.36
CA LYS A 71 -17.18 3.82 -5.12
C LYS A 71 -18.14 4.26 -4.03
N PHE A 72 -17.61 4.80 -2.93
CA PHE A 72 -18.40 5.36 -1.83
C PHE A 72 -19.34 6.45 -2.32
N ALA A 73 -18.84 7.38 -3.12
CA ALA A 73 -19.65 8.43 -3.73
C ALA A 73 -20.72 7.88 -4.70
N ALA A 74 -20.35 6.93 -5.55
CA ALA A 74 -21.27 6.28 -6.48
C ALA A 74 -22.37 5.49 -5.77
N ASN A 75 -22.10 4.97 -4.58
CA ASN A 75 -23.05 4.23 -3.74
C ASN A 75 -23.80 5.16 -2.75
N ALA A 76 -23.88 6.46 -3.05
CA ALA A 76 -24.58 7.44 -2.22
C ALA A 76 -24.13 7.41 -0.73
N GLY A 77 -22.83 7.24 -0.47
CA GLY A 77 -22.26 7.20 0.88
C GLY A 77 -22.35 5.84 1.58
N SER A 78 -22.67 4.77 0.85
CA SER A 78 -22.59 3.41 1.40
C SER A 78 -21.19 2.82 1.18
N ILE A 79 -20.69 2.10 2.18
CA ILE A 79 -19.40 1.40 2.09
C ILE A 79 -19.47 0.39 0.95
N PRO A 80 -18.53 0.38 0.01
CA PRO A 80 -18.52 -0.57 -1.08
C PRO A 80 -18.20 -1.98 -0.58
N ASP A 81 -18.81 -3.01 -1.18
CA ASP A 81 -18.54 -4.41 -0.87
C ASP A 81 -17.10 -4.79 -1.19
N GLU A 82 -16.54 -4.19 -2.24
CA GLU A 82 -15.16 -4.39 -2.64
C GLU A 82 -14.30 -3.16 -2.30
N LEU A 83 -13.30 -3.37 -1.44
CA LEU A 83 -12.39 -2.33 -0.98
C LEU A 83 -11.20 -2.11 -1.91
N VAL A 84 -11.01 -2.98 -2.91
CA VAL A 84 -9.90 -2.95 -3.87
C VAL A 84 -10.43 -3.12 -5.29
N ASP A 85 -9.88 -2.35 -6.21
CA ASP A 85 -10.17 -2.49 -7.65
C ASP A 85 -9.78 -3.88 -8.17
N GLU A 86 -10.65 -4.49 -8.97
CA GLU A 86 -10.43 -5.82 -9.55
C GLU A 86 -9.17 -5.89 -10.42
N ASN A 87 -8.85 -4.81 -11.14
CA ASN A 87 -7.64 -4.76 -11.95
C ASN A 87 -6.40 -4.77 -11.07
N LEU A 88 -6.40 -3.99 -9.99
CA LEU A 88 -5.29 -4.00 -9.02
C LEU A 88 -5.13 -5.37 -8.39
N ARG A 89 -6.22 -6.04 -8.04
CA ARG A 89 -6.21 -7.41 -7.52
C ARG A 89 -5.63 -8.40 -8.54
N THR A 90 -5.96 -8.23 -9.81
CA THR A 90 -5.42 -9.04 -10.91
C THR A 90 -3.92 -8.82 -11.10
N ASP A 91 -3.47 -7.58 -11.08
CA ASP A 91 -2.04 -7.23 -11.19
C ASP A 91 -1.23 -7.80 -10.02
N ILE A 92 -1.75 -7.70 -8.81
CA ILE A 92 -1.14 -8.28 -7.61
C ILE A 92 -1.08 -9.81 -7.70
N ASN A 93 -2.13 -10.47 -8.15
CA ASN A 93 -2.14 -11.92 -8.35
C ASN A 93 -1.14 -12.37 -9.41
N TRP A 94 -0.96 -11.59 -10.47
CA TRP A 94 0.05 -11.87 -11.47
C TRP A 94 1.47 -11.76 -10.89
N ILE A 95 1.76 -10.73 -10.13
CA ILE A 95 3.02 -10.56 -9.41
C ILE A 95 3.25 -11.71 -8.43
N ARG A 96 2.23 -12.11 -7.67
CA ARG A 96 2.28 -13.26 -6.78
C ARG A 96 2.63 -14.55 -7.52
N ARG A 97 2.05 -14.82 -8.69
CA ARG A 97 2.34 -16.00 -9.51
C ARG A 97 3.77 -16.00 -10.03
N LEU A 98 4.26 -14.84 -10.51
CA LEU A 98 5.67 -14.70 -10.91
C LEU A 98 6.62 -14.98 -9.75
N THR A 99 6.29 -14.48 -8.59
CA THR A 99 7.03 -14.67 -7.35
C THR A 99 7.11 -16.14 -6.96
N LEU A 100 6.02 -16.87 -7.02
CA LEU A 100 5.98 -18.31 -6.68
C LEU A 100 6.82 -19.17 -7.64
N SER A 101 7.15 -18.65 -8.80
CA SER A 101 8.05 -19.32 -9.77
C SER A 101 9.54 -19.18 -9.44
N LEU A 102 9.89 -18.31 -8.48
CA LEU A 102 11.29 -18.08 -8.07
C LEU A 102 11.65 -18.99 -6.89
N ASP A 103 12.81 -19.65 -6.98
CA ASP A 103 13.38 -20.38 -5.85
C ASP A 103 13.53 -19.48 -4.62
N ASN A 104 13.08 -19.88 -3.45
CA ASN A 104 13.00 -19.11 -2.20
C ASN A 104 11.90 -18.04 -2.07
N ALA A 105 11.12 -17.75 -3.11
CA ALA A 105 10.04 -16.78 -3.00
C ALA A 105 9.01 -17.20 -1.94
N LYS A 106 8.74 -18.50 -1.83
CA LYS A 106 7.85 -19.03 -0.80
C LYS A 106 8.34 -18.67 0.61
N LYS A 107 9.63 -18.86 0.90
CA LYS A 107 10.21 -18.50 2.21
C LYS A 107 10.11 -17.01 2.51
N MET A 108 10.30 -16.17 1.49
CA MET A 108 10.17 -14.72 1.64
C MET A 108 8.73 -14.31 1.88
N LEU A 109 7.78 -14.94 1.19
CA LEU A 109 6.35 -14.70 1.41
C LEU A 109 5.90 -15.19 2.79
N ASP A 110 6.37 -16.38 3.21
CA ASP A 110 6.08 -16.90 4.54
C ASP A 110 6.60 -15.95 5.63
N ALA A 111 7.82 -15.45 5.50
CA ALA A 111 8.38 -14.44 6.41
C ALA A 111 7.53 -13.16 6.43
N LEU A 112 7.12 -12.67 5.27
CA LEU A 112 6.31 -11.47 5.18
C LEU A 112 4.91 -11.64 5.78
N VAL A 113 4.28 -12.81 5.61
CA VAL A 113 2.92 -13.07 6.09
C VAL A 113 2.90 -13.48 7.57
N ILE A 114 3.87 -14.30 8.00
CA ILE A 114 3.92 -14.86 9.36
C ILE A 114 4.66 -13.91 10.31
N ASP A 115 5.86 -13.48 9.91
CA ASP A 115 6.72 -12.66 10.77
C ASP A 115 6.47 -11.16 10.58
N ASP A 116 5.72 -10.77 9.53
CA ASP A 116 5.46 -9.38 9.11
C ASP A 116 6.76 -8.59 8.84
N GLU A 117 7.81 -9.30 8.46
CA GLU A 117 9.14 -8.73 8.23
C GLU A 117 9.85 -9.41 7.05
N LEU A 118 10.27 -8.60 6.08
CA LEU A 118 11.10 -9.05 4.97
C LEU A 118 12.37 -8.21 4.91
N PRO A 119 13.52 -8.79 5.25
CA PRO A 119 14.81 -8.08 5.22
C PRO A 119 15.15 -7.59 3.82
N TYR A 120 15.74 -6.41 3.72
CA TYR A 120 16.25 -5.83 2.48
C TYR A 120 17.58 -5.11 2.70
N ASN A 121 18.30 -4.86 1.61
CA ASN A 121 19.50 -4.04 1.64
C ASN A 121 19.17 -2.62 1.17
N VAL A 122 19.40 -1.63 2.04
CA VAL A 122 19.12 -0.21 1.74
C VAL A 122 19.90 0.29 0.50
N ALA A 123 21.06 -0.24 0.23
CA ALA A 123 21.83 0.09 -0.97
C ALA A 123 21.11 -0.28 -2.26
N ASP A 124 20.19 -1.24 -2.22
CA ASP A 124 19.43 -1.69 -3.39
C ASP A 124 18.26 -0.74 -3.72
N LEU A 125 17.84 0.12 -2.77
CA LEU A 125 16.88 1.20 -3.01
C LEU A 125 17.49 2.37 -3.78
N SER A 126 18.80 2.38 -3.98
CA SER A 126 19.52 3.46 -4.64
C SER A 126 19.35 3.44 -6.17
N SER A 127 19.97 4.43 -6.84
CA SER A 127 19.98 4.61 -8.30
C SER A 127 20.41 3.41 -9.14
N LYS A 128 20.91 2.33 -8.51
CA LYS A 128 21.31 1.08 -9.18
C LYS A 128 20.13 0.14 -9.46
N PHE A 129 18.95 0.37 -8.86
CA PHE A 129 17.78 -0.43 -9.15
C PHE A 129 17.24 -0.09 -10.54
N ASN A 130 17.03 -1.09 -11.38
CA ASN A 130 16.52 -0.92 -12.73
C ASN A 130 15.62 -2.10 -13.14
N LYS A 131 14.93 -1.92 -14.28
CA LYS A 131 13.92 -2.87 -14.78
C LYS A 131 14.44 -4.32 -14.93
N ARG A 132 15.72 -4.52 -15.18
CA ARG A 132 16.34 -5.86 -15.33
C ARG A 132 16.49 -6.58 -13.99
N LYS A 133 16.55 -5.83 -12.90
CA LYS A 133 16.70 -6.37 -11.53
C LYS A 133 15.37 -6.70 -10.88
N PHE A 134 14.25 -6.23 -11.45
CA PHE A 134 12.93 -6.27 -10.85
C PHE A 134 12.48 -7.69 -10.44
N PHE A 135 12.88 -8.71 -11.19
CA PHE A 135 12.54 -10.11 -10.92
C PHE A 135 13.75 -10.95 -10.52
N ASN A 136 14.87 -10.29 -10.21
CA ASN A 136 16.04 -11.00 -9.71
C ASN A 136 15.84 -11.28 -8.21
N LYS A 137 16.09 -12.52 -7.81
CA LYS A 137 15.95 -13.04 -6.46
C LYS A 137 16.59 -12.15 -5.37
N GLU A 138 17.78 -11.62 -5.65
CA GLU A 138 18.52 -10.75 -4.72
C GLU A 138 17.80 -9.41 -4.46
N PHE A 139 17.05 -8.91 -5.45
CA PHE A 139 16.35 -7.61 -5.39
C PHE A 139 14.86 -7.75 -5.10
N TYR A 140 14.39 -8.95 -4.82
CA TYR A 140 12.97 -9.23 -4.66
C TYR A 140 12.28 -8.37 -3.57
N PRO A 141 12.85 -8.18 -2.35
CA PRO A 141 12.24 -7.31 -1.35
C PRO A 141 12.06 -5.86 -1.83
N VAL A 142 13.06 -5.34 -2.53
CA VAL A 142 13.02 -4.00 -3.11
C VAL A 142 12.02 -3.91 -4.27
N SER A 143 11.89 -4.98 -5.05
CA SER A 143 10.89 -5.06 -6.12
C SER A 143 9.47 -5.00 -5.57
N LEU A 144 9.17 -5.73 -4.50
CA LEU A 144 7.87 -5.67 -3.81
C LEU A 144 7.57 -4.26 -3.28
N PHE A 145 8.58 -3.58 -2.73
CA PHE A 145 8.42 -2.19 -2.30
C PHE A 145 8.08 -1.26 -3.46
N TYR A 146 8.81 -1.32 -4.59
CA TYR A 146 8.51 -0.49 -5.76
C TYR A 146 7.17 -0.81 -6.43
N LEU A 147 6.67 -2.02 -6.26
CA LEU A 147 5.33 -2.42 -6.69
C LEU A 147 4.21 -1.98 -5.73
N GLY A 148 4.57 -1.36 -4.60
CA GLY A 148 3.60 -0.95 -3.59
C GLY A 148 3.00 -2.12 -2.81
N MET A 149 3.63 -3.29 -2.84
CA MET A 149 3.17 -4.48 -2.11
C MET A 149 3.69 -4.54 -0.69
N THR A 150 4.82 -3.89 -0.43
CA THR A 150 5.40 -3.71 0.90
C THR A 150 5.73 -2.25 1.14
N THR A 151 6.01 -1.92 2.39
CA THR A 151 6.46 -0.60 2.84
C THR A 151 7.71 -0.70 3.69
N LEU A 152 8.44 0.40 3.85
CA LEU A 152 9.63 0.44 4.70
C LEU A 152 9.23 0.49 6.17
N LYS A 153 9.63 -0.51 6.95
CA LYS A 153 9.49 -0.48 8.42
C LYS A 153 10.63 0.33 9.02
N ASP A 154 11.85 0.02 8.62
CA ASP A 154 13.07 0.69 9.03
C ASP A 154 14.14 0.62 7.91
N ASN A 155 15.43 0.79 8.27
CA ASN A 155 16.55 0.72 7.33
C ASN A 155 16.89 -0.69 6.82
N TYR A 156 16.29 -1.73 7.39
CA TYR A 156 16.68 -3.13 7.14
C TYR A 156 15.51 -4.02 6.79
N VAL A 157 14.29 -3.60 7.09
CA VAL A 157 13.09 -4.44 7.00
C VAL A 157 11.97 -3.72 6.28
N THR A 158 11.32 -4.44 5.34
CA THR A 158 10.01 -4.08 4.80
C THR A 158 8.92 -4.91 5.45
N THR A 159 7.69 -4.40 5.45
CA THR A 159 6.50 -5.04 6.04
C THR A 159 5.29 -4.83 5.15
N LEU A 160 4.18 -5.51 5.44
CA LEU A 160 2.90 -5.24 4.79
C LEU A 160 2.32 -3.90 5.31
N PRO A 161 1.88 -3.01 4.42
CA PRO A 161 1.43 -1.69 4.85
C PRO A 161 0.09 -1.73 5.61
N ASN A 162 -0.85 -2.59 5.20
CA ASN A 162 -2.21 -2.59 5.73
C ASN A 162 -2.95 -3.91 5.49
N MET A 163 -4.20 -3.98 5.97
CA MET A 163 -5.05 -5.17 5.87
C MET A 163 -5.36 -5.56 4.41
N THR A 164 -5.54 -4.58 3.54
CA THR A 164 -5.78 -4.83 2.11
C THR A 164 -4.62 -5.58 1.47
N MET A 165 -3.38 -5.13 1.70
CA MET A 165 -2.21 -5.84 1.18
C MET A 165 -2.04 -7.20 1.86
N ARG A 166 -2.32 -7.31 3.15
CA ARG A 166 -2.29 -8.60 3.84
C ARG A 166 -3.26 -9.61 3.22
N SER A 167 -4.50 -9.21 2.91
CA SER A 167 -5.51 -10.09 2.30
C SER A 167 -5.15 -10.62 0.92
N VAL A 168 -4.25 -9.93 0.21
CA VAL A 168 -3.76 -10.37 -1.10
C VAL A 168 -2.80 -11.56 -0.99
N TYR A 169 -2.07 -11.66 0.13
CA TYR A 169 -1.10 -12.73 0.34
C TYR A 169 -1.69 -13.97 1.03
N MET A 170 -2.88 -13.85 1.61
CA MET A 170 -3.65 -14.95 2.20
C MET A 170 -4.49 -15.68 1.15
#